data_e9e09b256ce9c2934635a27c1ef85d8d
#
_entry.id   e9e09b256ce9c2934635a27c1ef85d8d
#
_cell.length_a   1.000
_cell.length_b   1.000
_cell.length_c   1.000
_cell.angle_alpha   90.00
_cell.angle_beta   90.00
_cell.angle_gamma   90.00
#
_symmetry.space_group_name_H-M   'P 1'
#
loop_
_entity.id
_entity.type
_entity.pdbx_description
1 polymer ?
#
loop_
_entity_poly.entity_id
_entity_poly.type
_entity_poly.pdbx_seq_one_letter_code
_entity_poly.pdbx_strand_id
1 'polypeptide(L)'
;MRSTHYIRDEHQIRLLEGGKEYFAALIEAVDQARSQVHLETYIFDFYGAGEQVAEALLRAGSRGVRVWVVVDGVGSGPLPNDWRQRFADAGVEWRVYSPLSTLGLMIPSRWRRLHRKLCVVDGQVAFCGGINILDDLYDPHYGVLEKPRLDFAVAATGALVPEVQETTSQLWWRMQAVRNVRQHNFPEAFSSFKASGLHLPWTQADNAAHNPSIVARAGLLLRDNLLHRGQIEKAYRKAIGLARHDIVIANAYFLPGRKIRQALIHAAGRGVRVRLLLQGRYEYFMQFHAARPVYGVLLAAGVEIHEYTESFLHAKVAVIDAYHERPWATVGSSNLDPLSLLMAREANVVVADGPFAKQLHRRLEQAMVFESKPIAAAEFADRPRYQRALDWMAYGLMRFVLFLTGKRY
;
A
#
# COMPACT_ATOMS: atom_id res chain seq x y z
N MET A 1 13.66 3.49 -26.13
CA MET A 1 12.98 4.31 -25.12
C MET A 1 11.53 3.84 -25.02
N ARG A 2 11.19 2.89 -24.13
CA ARG A 2 9.79 2.54 -23.86
C ARG A 2 9.25 3.58 -22.89
N SER A 3 8.37 4.43 -23.39
CA SER A 3 7.61 5.47 -22.72
C SER A 3 6.96 4.95 -21.43
N THR A 4 6.80 5.81 -20.44
CA THR A 4 6.04 5.59 -19.20
C THR A 4 4.54 5.43 -19.50
N HIS A 5 4.17 4.35 -20.16
CA HIS A 5 2.78 4.09 -20.61
C HIS A 5 1.79 3.82 -19.46
N TYR A 6 2.22 3.89 -18.19
CA TYR A 6 1.33 3.69 -17.05
C TYR A 6 0.70 5.00 -16.54
N ILE A 7 1.19 6.17 -16.95
CA ILE A 7 0.58 7.46 -16.58
C ILE A 7 -0.33 7.90 -17.72
N ARG A 8 -1.60 8.06 -17.42
CA ARG A 8 -2.64 8.53 -18.35
C ARG A 8 -3.21 9.85 -17.86
N ASP A 9 -3.82 10.59 -18.75
CA ASP A 9 -4.63 11.76 -18.46
C ASP A 9 -6.08 11.33 -18.09
N GLU A 10 -6.93 12.28 -17.72
CA GLU A 10 -8.37 12.06 -17.46
C GLU A 10 -8.69 11.34 -16.13
N HIS A 11 -7.97 11.67 -15.07
CA HIS A 11 -8.27 11.21 -13.72
C HIS A 11 -8.66 12.37 -12.81
N GLN A 12 -9.64 12.14 -11.94
CA GLN A 12 -9.80 12.95 -10.74
C GLN A 12 -9.22 12.15 -9.58
N ILE A 13 -8.19 12.69 -8.94
CA ILE A 13 -7.48 12.02 -7.84
C ILE A 13 -7.58 12.89 -6.60
N ARG A 14 -8.19 12.36 -5.54
CA ARG A 14 -8.28 13.01 -4.25
C ARG A 14 -7.37 12.29 -3.25
N LEU A 15 -6.49 13.03 -2.59
CA LEU A 15 -5.72 12.53 -1.45
C LEU A 15 -6.65 12.40 -0.24
N LEU A 16 -6.54 11.29 0.47
CA LEU A 16 -7.24 11.00 1.71
C LEU A 16 -6.21 10.79 2.81
N GLU A 17 -6.26 11.60 3.84
CA GLU A 17 -5.36 11.53 5.00
C GLU A 17 -6.03 10.80 6.15
N GLY A 18 -5.39 9.71 6.61
CA GLY A 18 -5.86 8.93 7.75
C GLY A 18 -7.19 8.21 7.54
N GLY A 19 -7.57 7.40 8.52
CA GLY A 19 -8.81 6.64 8.47
C GLY A 19 -10.06 7.51 8.48
N LYS A 20 -10.05 8.66 9.13
CA LYS A 20 -11.21 9.55 9.19
C LYS A 20 -11.71 9.95 7.80
N GLU A 21 -10.82 10.41 6.93
CA GLU A 21 -11.20 10.81 5.56
C GLU A 21 -11.43 9.58 4.68
N TYR A 22 -10.59 8.55 4.84
CA TYR A 22 -10.67 7.33 4.05
C TYR A 22 -11.97 6.56 4.32
N PHE A 23 -12.32 6.27 5.58
CA PHE A 23 -13.51 5.50 5.91
C PHE A 23 -14.79 6.26 5.58
N ALA A 24 -14.84 7.58 5.82
CA ALA A 24 -15.98 8.39 5.42
C ALA A 24 -16.25 8.28 3.91
N ALA A 25 -15.20 8.46 3.08
CA ALA A 25 -15.33 8.38 1.63
C ALA A 25 -15.65 6.94 1.15
N LEU A 26 -15.04 5.92 1.77
CA LEU A 26 -15.28 4.52 1.42
C LEU A 26 -16.72 4.10 1.75
N ILE A 27 -17.20 4.41 2.97
CA ILE A 27 -18.56 4.10 3.42
C ILE A 27 -19.58 4.80 2.53
N GLU A 28 -19.38 6.08 2.25
CA GLU A 28 -20.27 6.84 1.36
C GLU A 28 -20.36 6.18 -0.03
N ALA A 29 -19.22 5.80 -0.62
CA ALA A 29 -19.22 5.14 -1.92
C ALA A 29 -19.92 3.77 -1.89
N VAL A 30 -19.71 2.97 -0.84
CA VAL A 30 -20.35 1.67 -0.66
C VAL A 30 -21.87 1.82 -0.40
N ASP A 31 -22.28 2.81 0.35
CA ASP A 31 -23.71 3.09 0.60
C ASP A 31 -24.43 3.57 -0.67
N GLN A 32 -23.72 4.23 -1.60
CA GLN A 32 -24.25 4.66 -2.90
C GLN A 32 -24.15 3.56 -3.98
N ALA A 33 -23.49 2.44 -3.69
CA ALA A 33 -23.30 1.35 -4.65
C ALA A 33 -24.62 0.79 -5.18
N ARG A 34 -24.67 0.50 -6.48
CA ARG A 34 -25.85 0.00 -7.22
C ARG A 34 -25.65 -1.38 -7.82
N SER A 35 -24.42 -1.77 -8.14
CA SER A 35 -24.16 -3.00 -8.89
C SER A 35 -23.11 -3.90 -8.23
N GLN A 36 -21.96 -3.35 -7.83
CA GLN A 36 -20.87 -4.17 -7.32
C GLN A 36 -19.86 -3.41 -6.48
N VAL A 37 -19.30 -4.10 -5.46
CA VAL A 37 -18.19 -3.66 -4.64
C VAL A 37 -17.12 -4.74 -4.60
N HIS A 38 -15.88 -4.40 -4.94
CA HIS A 38 -14.71 -5.24 -4.72
C HIS A 38 -13.82 -4.61 -3.67
N LEU A 39 -13.53 -5.29 -2.58
CA LEU A 39 -12.65 -4.83 -1.52
C LEU A 39 -11.52 -5.83 -1.30
N GLU A 40 -10.27 -5.36 -1.33
CA GLU A 40 -9.08 -6.13 -0.96
C GLU A 40 -8.31 -5.39 0.13
N THR A 41 -7.97 -6.07 1.20
CA THR A 41 -7.16 -5.50 2.29
C THR A 41 -6.25 -6.55 2.94
N TYR A 42 -5.19 -6.08 3.60
CA TYR A 42 -4.32 -6.95 4.40
C TYR A 42 -4.94 -7.22 5.78
N ILE A 43 -5.38 -6.17 6.47
CA ILE A 43 -6.09 -6.26 7.75
C ILE A 43 -7.52 -5.81 7.54
N PHE A 44 -8.46 -6.62 8.02
CA PHE A 44 -9.85 -6.25 8.24
C PHE A 44 -10.19 -6.59 9.69
N ASP A 45 -10.41 -5.57 10.50
CA ASP A 45 -10.86 -5.69 11.87
C ASP A 45 -12.33 -5.29 11.98
N PHE A 46 -13.04 -5.89 12.96
CA PHE A 46 -14.47 -5.67 13.21
C PHE A 46 -14.70 -4.78 14.43
N TYR A 47 -13.77 -3.86 14.68
CA TYR A 47 -13.87 -2.88 15.77
C TYR A 47 -13.83 -1.45 15.22
N GLY A 48 -14.60 -0.54 15.85
CA GLY A 48 -14.58 0.88 15.54
C GLY A 48 -14.86 1.19 14.06
N ALA A 49 -13.95 1.83 13.38
CA ALA A 49 -14.10 2.18 11.96
C ALA A 49 -14.23 0.95 11.06
N GLY A 50 -13.59 -0.16 11.40
CA GLY A 50 -13.71 -1.41 10.64
C GLY A 50 -15.11 -2.02 10.72
N GLU A 51 -15.76 -1.95 11.88
CA GLU A 51 -17.15 -2.35 12.04
C GLU A 51 -18.09 -1.50 11.18
N GLN A 52 -17.87 -0.18 11.14
CA GLN A 52 -18.67 0.72 10.28
C GLN A 52 -18.57 0.35 8.80
N VAL A 53 -17.36 -0.02 8.32
CA VAL A 53 -17.16 -0.51 6.95
C VAL A 53 -17.89 -1.84 6.75
N ALA A 54 -17.84 -2.78 7.71
CA ALA A 54 -18.54 -4.05 7.63
C ALA A 54 -20.06 -3.85 7.54
N GLU A 55 -20.62 -2.94 8.32
CA GLU A 55 -22.04 -2.56 8.26
C GLU A 55 -22.41 -1.93 6.90
N ALA A 56 -21.56 -1.10 6.31
CA ALA A 56 -21.81 -0.54 4.98
C ALA A 56 -21.84 -1.65 3.91
N LEU A 57 -20.91 -2.63 3.98
CA LEU A 57 -20.91 -3.79 3.08
C LEU A 57 -22.19 -4.64 3.23
N LEU A 58 -22.67 -4.84 4.47
CA LEU A 58 -23.96 -5.50 4.74
C LEU A 58 -25.11 -4.75 4.09
N ARG A 59 -25.21 -3.43 4.31
CA ARG A 59 -26.27 -2.62 3.68
C ARG A 59 -26.23 -2.71 2.16
N ALA A 60 -25.04 -2.69 1.56
CA ALA A 60 -24.89 -2.85 0.11
C ALA A 60 -25.40 -4.23 -0.35
N GLY A 61 -24.96 -5.33 0.30
CA GLY A 61 -25.41 -6.67 -0.02
C GLY A 61 -26.92 -6.84 0.11
N SER A 62 -27.50 -6.33 1.22
CA SER A 62 -28.97 -6.36 1.45
C SER A 62 -29.77 -5.59 0.39
N ARG A 63 -29.16 -4.61 -0.30
CA ARG A 63 -29.77 -3.95 -1.47
C ARG A 63 -29.61 -4.73 -2.79
N GLY A 64 -28.97 -5.91 -2.76
CA GLY A 64 -28.72 -6.72 -3.95
C GLY A 64 -27.44 -6.35 -4.71
N VAL A 65 -26.57 -5.50 -4.13
CA VAL A 65 -25.27 -5.19 -4.68
C VAL A 65 -24.35 -6.40 -4.50
N ARG A 66 -23.62 -6.80 -5.55
CA ARG A 66 -22.63 -7.88 -5.46
C ARG A 66 -21.40 -7.41 -4.71
N VAL A 67 -21.17 -7.95 -3.53
CA VAL A 67 -20.06 -7.54 -2.66
C VAL A 67 -19.03 -8.66 -2.56
N TRP A 68 -17.80 -8.39 -2.98
CA TRP A 68 -16.68 -9.32 -2.91
C TRP A 68 -15.56 -8.75 -2.03
N VAL A 69 -15.24 -9.47 -0.97
CA VAL A 69 -14.19 -9.09 -0.01
C VAL A 69 -13.08 -10.14 -0.01
N VAL A 70 -11.84 -9.69 -0.19
CA VAL A 70 -10.64 -10.54 -0.08
C VAL A 70 -9.72 -9.97 0.99
N VAL A 71 -9.42 -10.79 2.00
CA VAL A 71 -8.49 -10.43 3.07
C VAL A 71 -7.28 -11.34 3.08
N ASP A 72 -6.15 -10.87 3.64
CA ASP A 72 -4.98 -11.71 3.83
C ASP A 72 -5.16 -12.65 5.04
N GLY A 73 -4.72 -13.90 4.91
CA GLY A 73 -4.88 -14.90 5.95
C GLY A 73 -3.88 -14.82 7.11
N VAL A 74 -2.98 -13.82 7.10
CA VAL A 74 -2.07 -13.53 8.22
C VAL A 74 -2.45 -12.19 8.86
N GLY A 75 -2.70 -11.19 8.03
CA GLY A 75 -3.04 -9.86 8.52
C GLY A 75 -4.43 -9.79 9.15
N SER A 76 -5.39 -10.51 8.57
CA SER A 76 -6.76 -10.57 9.13
C SER A 76 -6.95 -11.84 9.94
N GLY A 77 -7.56 -11.71 11.10
CA GLY A 77 -8.02 -12.83 11.90
C GLY A 77 -9.13 -13.65 11.20
N PRO A 78 -9.59 -14.73 11.80
CA PRO A 78 -10.74 -15.46 11.31
C PRO A 78 -11.98 -14.56 11.32
N LEU A 79 -12.83 -14.70 10.30
CA LEU A 79 -14.12 -13.99 10.26
C LEU A 79 -14.96 -14.40 11.49
N PRO A 80 -15.37 -13.47 12.36
CA PRO A 80 -16.19 -13.78 13.54
C PRO A 80 -17.51 -14.47 13.14
N ASN A 81 -18.01 -15.38 13.98
CA ASN A 81 -19.13 -16.23 13.60
C ASN A 81 -20.44 -15.45 13.37
N ASP A 82 -20.68 -14.40 14.17
CA ASP A 82 -21.82 -13.49 14.01
C ASP A 82 -21.75 -12.73 12.67
N TRP A 83 -20.59 -12.19 12.31
CA TRP A 83 -20.36 -11.53 11.02
C TRP A 83 -20.45 -12.49 9.85
N ARG A 84 -20.04 -13.75 10.03
CA ARG A 84 -20.14 -14.78 8.99
C ARG A 84 -21.59 -15.03 8.59
N GLN A 85 -22.48 -15.16 9.58
CA GLN A 85 -23.89 -15.36 9.31
C GLN A 85 -24.51 -14.12 8.65
N ARG A 86 -24.28 -12.94 9.22
CA ARG A 86 -24.79 -11.68 8.70
C ARG A 86 -24.35 -11.43 7.25
N PHE A 87 -23.09 -11.68 6.93
CA PHE A 87 -22.57 -11.55 5.56
C PHE A 87 -23.18 -12.57 4.61
N ALA A 88 -23.35 -13.82 5.03
CA ALA A 88 -24.00 -14.84 4.21
C ALA A 88 -25.45 -14.46 3.90
N ASP A 89 -26.21 -14.00 4.87
CA ASP A 89 -27.62 -13.60 4.73
C ASP A 89 -27.78 -12.37 3.81
N ALA A 90 -26.81 -11.45 3.83
CA ALA A 90 -26.77 -10.28 2.97
C ALA A 90 -26.15 -10.54 1.57
N GLY A 91 -25.66 -11.76 1.28
CA GLY A 91 -25.00 -12.09 0.02
C GLY A 91 -23.60 -11.50 -0.16
N VAL A 92 -22.91 -11.12 0.93
CA VAL A 92 -21.53 -10.68 0.92
C VAL A 92 -20.59 -11.88 0.83
N GLU A 93 -19.81 -11.96 -0.23
CA GLU A 93 -18.83 -13.03 -0.43
C GLU A 93 -17.47 -12.68 0.17
N TRP A 94 -17.05 -13.46 1.17
CA TRP A 94 -15.79 -13.28 1.89
C TRP A 94 -14.77 -14.37 1.53
N ARG A 95 -13.53 -13.98 1.20
CA ARG A 95 -12.44 -14.92 0.90
C ARG A 95 -11.15 -14.54 1.61
N VAL A 96 -10.44 -15.58 2.08
CA VAL A 96 -9.14 -15.44 2.73
C VAL A 96 -8.03 -15.85 1.75
N TYR A 97 -7.13 -14.91 1.46
CA TYR A 97 -5.97 -15.16 0.61
C TYR A 97 -4.86 -15.82 1.41
N SER A 98 -4.35 -16.97 0.92
CA SER A 98 -3.21 -17.70 1.48
C SER A 98 -3.26 -17.86 3.02
N PRO A 99 -4.30 -18.52 3.57
CA PRO A 99 -4.39 -18.76 5.01
C PRO A 99 -3.19 -19.58 5.46
N LEU A 100 -2.61 -19.24 6.62
CA LEU A 100 -1.56 -20.02 7.24
C LEU A 100 -2.18 -21.23 7.96
N SER A 101 -1.75 -22.42 7.55
CA SER A 101 -1.87 -23.63 8.36
C SER A 101 -0.55 -23.88 9.10
N THR A 102 -0.57 -24.71 10.13
CA THR A 102 0.63 -25.07 10.92
C THR A 102 1.81 -25.56 10.06
N LEU A 103 1.52 -26.26 8.96
CA LEU A 103 2.51 -26.68 7.96
C LEU A 103 2.80 -25.59 6.90
N GLY A 104 2.01 -24.51 6.86
CA GLY A 104 2.14 -23.46 5.84
C GLY A 104 3.41 -22.63 5.97
N LEU A 105 3.98 -22.53 7.17
CA LEU A 105 5.26 -21.87 7.42
C LEU A 105 6.44 -22.57 6.74
N MET A 106 6.34 -23.87 6.51
CA MET A 106 7.38 -24.67 5.82
C MET A 106 7.31 -24.56 4.30
N ILE A 107 6.26 -23.96 3.75
CA ILE A 107 6.04 -23.86 2.29
C ILE A 107 6.30 -22.43 1.83
N PRO A 108 7.44 -22.10 1.20
CA PRO A 108 7.80 -20.74 0.80
C PRO A 108 6.79 -20.05 -0.13
N SER A 109 6.03 -20.81 -0.94
CA SER A 109 4.98 -20.24 -1.80
C SER A 109 3.80 -19.67 -1.01
N ARG A 110 3.59 -20.10 0.24
CA ARG A 110 2.55 -19.60 1.15
C ARG A 110 2.97 -18.36 1.93
N TRP A 111 4.20 -17.90 1.82
CA TRP A 111 4.68 -16.63 2.42
C TRP A 111 4.23 -15.41 1.63
N ARG A 112 3.65 -15.62 0.46
CA ARG A 112 3.11 -14.53 -0.36
C ARG A 112 1.91 -13.92 0.33
N ARG A 113 1.95 -12.59 0.53
CA ARG A 113 0.89 -11.84 1.24
C ARG A 113 0.11 -10.97 0.27
N LEU A 114 -1.17 -10.79 0.55
CA LEU A 114 -2.02 -9.78 -0.09
C LEU A 114 -1.88 -8.50 0.73
N HIS A 115 -0.97 -7.64 0.35
CA HIS A 115 -0.71 -6.42 1.13
C HIS A 115 -1.26 -5.14 0.47
N ARG A 116 -1.81 -5.22 -0.72
CA ARG A 116 -2.49 -4.11 -1.37
C ARG A 116 -3.85 -3.83 -0.70
N LYS A 117 -4.24 -2.57 -0.65
CA LYS A 117 -5.51 -2.10 -0.15
C LYS A 117 -6.20 -1.40 -1.31
N LEU A 118 -7.17 -2.09 -1.88
CA LEU A 118 -7.92 -1.65 -3.06
C LEU A 118 -9.41 -1.79 -2.80
N CYS A 119 -10.18 -0.80 -3.20
CA CYS A 119 -11.62 -0.95 -3.33
C CYS A 119 -12.08 -0.36 -4.66
N VAL A 120 -13.05 -0.99 -5.29
CA VAL A 120 -13.73 -0.46 -6.48
C VAL A 120 -15.22 -0.58 -6.27
N VAL A 121 -15.94 0.51 -6.51
CA VAL A 121 -17.38 0.58 -6.40
C VAL A 121 -17.96 0.91 -7.76
N ASP A 122 -18.87 0.06 -8.25
CA ASP A 122 -19.60 0.17 -9.53
C ASP A 122 -18.72 0.40 -10.75
N GLY A 123 -17.38 0.25 -10.58
CA GLY A 123 -16.40 0.64 -11.57
C GLY A 123 -16.38 2.12 -11.90
N GLN A 124 -16.85 2.96 -11.01
CA GLN A 124 -16.87 4.41 -11.15
C GLN A 124 -15.86 5.09 -10.24
N VAL A 125 -15.65 4.55 -9.04
CA VAL A 125 -14.67 5.04 -8.09
C VAL A 125 -13.77 3.91 -7.61
N ALA A 126 -12.47 4.21 -7.49
CA ALA A 126 -11.48 3.29 -6.95
C ALA A 126 -10.73 3.93 -5.78
N PHE A 127 -10.41 3.13 -4.78
CA PHE A 127 -9.57 3.49 -3.66
C PHE A 127 -8.28 2.68 -3.70
N CYS A 128 -7.13 3.32 -3.45
CA CYS A 128 -5.83 2.68 -3.35
C CYS A 128 -4.98 3.41 -2.31
N GLY A 129 -4.32 2.68 -1.42
CA GLY A 129 -3.47 3.32 -0.42
C GLY A 129 -2.77 2.38 0.54
N GLY A 130 -2.30 2.94 1.65
CA GLY A 130 -1.67 2.24 2.77
C GLY A 130 -2.66 1.80 3.85
N ILE A 131 -3.83 2.44 3.93
CA ILE A 131 -4.78 2.31 5.04
C ILE A 131 -5.48 0.95 5.00
N ASN A 132 -5.35 0.17 6.07
CA ASN A 132 -6.11 -1.06 6.29
C ASN A 132 -7.53 -0.75 6.79
N ILE A 133 -8.41 -1.74 6.79
CA ILE A 133 -9.71 -1.64 7.49
C ILE A 133 -9.45 -1.93 8.97
N LEU A 134 -8.99 -0.93 9.67
CA LEU A 134 -8.57 -0.97 11.07
C LEU A 134 -8.70 0.44 11.66
N ASP A 135 -9.24 0.56 12.84
CA ASP A 135 -9.39 1.85 13.51
C ASP A 135 -8.04 2.54 13.73
N ASP A 136 -7.94 3.84 13.39
CA ASP A 136 -6.69 4.59 13.48
C ASP A 136 -6.27 4.89 14.93
N LEU A 137 -7.21 4.85 15.86
CA LEU A 137 -6.99 5.09 17.29
C LEU A 137 -6.88 3.80 18.10
N TYR A 138 -6.89 2.64 17.44
CA TYR A 138 -6.74 1.35 18.11
C TYR A 138 -5.67 0.49 17.43
N ASP A 139 -4.82 -0.13 18.22
CA ASP A 139 -3.83 -1.10 17.76
C ASP A 139 -4.02 -2.43 18.46
N PRO A 140 -4.08 -3.57 17.74
CA PRO A 140 -4.28 -4.89 18.35
C PRO A 140 -3.21 -5.30 19.38
N HIS A 141 -2.00 -4.72 19.28
CA HIS A 141 -0.88 -5.03 20.19
C HIS A 141 -0.66 -3.97 21.27
N TYR A 142 -0.98 -2.70 20.98
CA TYR A 142 -0.72 -1.56 21.86
C TYR A 142 -1.98 -0.98 22.49
N GLY A 143 -3.17 -1.43 22.06
CA GLY A 143 -4.46 -0.91 22.55
C GLY A 143 -4.82 0.46 21.99
N VAL A 144 -5.47 1.29 22.81
CA VAL A 144 -5.93 2.63 22.40
C VAL A 144 -4.74 3.57 22.22
N LEU A 145 -4.71 4.27 21.11
CA LEU A 145 -3.69 5.28 20.76
C LEU A 145 -4.20 6.67 21.10
N GLU A 146 -3.31 7.55 21.57
CA GLU A 146 -3.63 8.95 21.86
C GLU A 146 -3.88 9.78 20.58
N LYS A 147 -3.20 9.42 19.50
CA LYS A 147 -3.30 10.08 18.20
C LYS A 147 -3.42 9.05 17.08
N PRO A 148 -4.12 9.39 15.98
CA PRO A 148 -4.31 8.47 14.87
C PRO A 148 -2.99 8.15 14.17
N ARG A 149 -2.96 7.01 13.49
CA ARG A 149 -1.84 6.67 12.59
C ARG A 149 -1.72 7.64 11.44
N LEU A 150 -0.50 7.98 11.07
CA LEU A 150 -0.26 8.74 9.85
C LEU A 150 -0.16 7.78 8.66
N ASP A 151 -1.19 7.77 7.84
CA ASP A 151 -1.23 6.99 6.58
C ASP A 151 -2.09 7.72 5.53
N PHE A 152 -2.00 7.28 4.29
CA PHE A 152 -2.65 7.92 3.16
C PHE A 152 -3.30 6.91 2.21
N ALA A 153 -4.38 7.34 1.59
CA ALA A 153 -4.99 6.69 0.45
C ALA A 153 -5.35 7.72 -0.62
N VAL A 154 -5.77 7.24 -1.77
CA VAL A 154 -6.37 8.05 -2.82
C VAL A 154 -7.73 7.50 -3.19
N ALA A 155 -8.69 8.39 -3.46
CA ALA A 155 -9.89 8.11 -4.20
C ALA A 155 -9.70 8.59 -5.63
N ALA A 156 -10.01 7.74 -6.60
CA ALA A 156 -9.81 8.02 -8.03
C ALA A 156 -11.07 7.74 -8.82
N THR A 157 -11.36 8.59 -9.81
CA THR A 157 -12.34 8.34 -10.87
C THR A 157 -11.65 8.38 -12.24
N GLY A 158 -12.35 7.99 -13.31
CA GLY A 158 -11.81 8.02 -14.67
C GLY A 158 -10.95 6.80 -15.02
N ALA A 159 -9.96 6.98 -15.89
CA ALA A 159 -9.24 5.91 -16.57
C ALA A 159 -8.43 4.96 -15.66
N LEU A 160 -8.22 5.32 -14.38
CA LEU A 160 -7.56 4.44 -13.40
C LEU A 160 -8.49 3.33 -12.87
N VAL A 161 -9.79 3.61 -12.82
CA VAL A 161 -10.78 2.70 -12.20
C VAL A 161 -10.83 1.33 -12.88
N PRO A 162 -10.89 1.23 -14.22
CA PRO A 162 -10.83 -0.05 -14.93
C PRO A 162 -9.59 -0.89 -14.59
N GLU A 163 -8.42 -0.26 -14.41
CA GLU A 163 -7.19 -1.00 -14.08
C GLU A 163 -7.26 -1.60 -12.67
N VAL A 164 -7.82 -0.86 -11.71
CA VAL A 164 -8.02 -1.36 -10.34
C VAL A 164 -9.06 -2.48 -10.33
N GLN A 165 -10.15 -2.32 -11.07
CA GLN A 165 -11.20 -3.34 -11.19
C GLN A 165 -10.71 -4.62 -11.84
N GLU A 166 -9.98 -4.53 -12.94
CA GLU A 166 -9.37 -5.69 -13.57
C GLU A 166 -8.45 -6.41 -12.59
N THR A 167 -7.65 -5.64 -11.84
CA THR A 167 -6.70 -6.16 -10.86
C THR A 167 -7.40 -6.95 -9.73
N THR A 168 -8.51 -6.45 -9.19
CA THR A 168 -9.28 -7.10 -8.12
C THR A 168 -10.06 -8.31 -8.68
N SER A 169 -10.72 -8.16 -9.82
CA SER A 169 -11.45 -9.24 -10.49
C SER A 169 -10.55 -10.41 -10.85
N GLN A 170 -9.34 -10.16 -11.39
CA GLN A 170 -8.38 -11.20 -11.70
C GLN A 170 -7.99 -12.02 -10.47
N LEU A 171 -7.77 -11.38 -9.32
CA LEU A 171 -7.45 -12.11 -8.08
C LEU A 171 -8.63 -12.96 -7.65
N TRP A 172 -9.83 -12.40 -7.63
CA TRP A 172 -11.05 -13.10 -7.26
C TRP A 172 -11.27 -14.38 -8.08
N TRP A 173 -11.22 -14.27 -9.40
CA TRP A 173 -11.44 -15.41 -10.29
C TRP A 173 -10.32 -16.45 -10.22
N ARG A 174 -9.06 -16.03 -10.01
CA ARG A 174 -7.96 -16.97 -9.74
C ARG A 174 -8.17 -17.75 -8.45
N MET A 175 -8.64 -17.10 -7.40
CA MET A 175 -8.98 -17.79 -6.14
C MET A 175 -10.16 -18.75 -6.33
N GLN A 176 -11.17 -18.36 -7.14
CA GLN A 176 -12.28 -19.24 -7.49
C GLN A 176 -11.80 -20.49 -8.26
N ALA A 177 -10.96 -20.31 -9.26
CA ALA A 177 -10.40 -21.42 -10.02
C ALA A 177 -9.66 -22.42 -9.12
N VAL A 178 -8.82 -21.91 -8.19
CA VAL A 178 -8.11 -22.78 -7.22
C VAL A 178 -9.10 -23.51 -6.30
N ARG A 179 -10.18 -22.86 -5.87
CA ARG A 179 -11.23 -23.49 -5.05
C ARG A 179 -11.92 -24.62 -5.81
N ASN A 180 -12.33 -24.37 -7.06
CA ASN A 180 -12.99 -25.35 -7.92
C ASN A 180 -12.10 -26.55 -8.21
N VAL A 181 -10.80 -26.36 -8.45
CA VAL A 181 -9.83 -27.46 -8.59
C VAL A 181 -9.78 -28.32 -7.31
N ARG A 182 -9.75 -27.72 -6.13
CA ARG A 182 -9.75 -28.46 -4.86
C ARG A 182 -11.03 -29.24 -4.61
N GLN A 183 -12.14 -28.78 -5.17
CA GLN A 183 -13.45 -29.46 -5.12
C GLN A 183 -13.65 -30.46 -6.27
N HIS A 184 -12.60 -30.74 -7.05
CA HIS A 184 -12.61 -31.63 -8.24
C HIS A 184 -13.60 -31.18 -9.32
N ASN A 185 -13.99 -29.91 -9.33
CA ASN A 185 -14.87 -29.35 -10.37
C ASN A 185 -14.04 -28.65 -11.46
N PHE A 186 -13.47 -29.44 -12.37
CA PHE A 186 -12.54 -28.98 -13.39
C PHE A 186 -13.20 -28.11 -14.49
N PRO A 187 -14.43 -28.35 -14.96
CA PRO A 187 -15.07 -27.47 -15.93
C PRO A 187 -15.24 -26.03 -15.41
N GLU A 188 -15.70 -25.87 -14.17
CA GLU A 188 -15.87 -24.57 -13.53
C GLU A 188 -14.52 -23.94 -13.14
N ALA A 189 -13.51 -24.75 -12.82
CA ALA A 189 -12.16 -24.25 -12.62
C ALA A 189 -11.62 -23.62 -13.91
N PHE A 190 -11.82 -24.28 -15.05
CA PHE A 190 -11.38 -23.76 -16.36
C PHE A 190 -12.14 -22.48 -16.75
N SER A 191 -13.46 -22.42 -16.54
CA SER A 191 -14.27 -21.22 -16.80
C SER A 191 -13.84 -20.05 -15.92
N SER A 192 -13.57 -20.28 -14.63
CA SER A 192 -13.06 -19.29 -13.69
C SER A 192 -11.66 -18.80 -14.05
N PHE A 193 -10.79 -19.69 -14.53
CA PHE A 193 -9.47 -19.34 -15.01
C PHE A 193 -9.55 -18.47 -16.27
N LYS A 194 -10.43 -18.84 -17.21
CA LYS A 194 -10.70 -18.04 -18.41
C LYS A 194 -11.25 -16.65 -18.03
N ALA A 195 -12.19 -16.56 -17.08
CA ALA A 195 -12.70 -15.30 -16.57
C ALA A 195 -11.62 -14.41 -15.94
N SER A 196 -10.59 -15.01 -15.32
CA SER A 196 -9.45 -14.26 -14.78
C SER A 196 -8.53 -13.63 -15.83
N GLY A 197 -8.59 -14.09 -17.07
CA GLY A 197 -7.82 -13.58 -18.21
C GLY A 197 -8.63 -12.78 -19.21
N LEU A 198 -9.95 -12.78 -19.07
CA LEU A 198 -10.83 -11.97 -19.93
C LEU A 198 -10.79 -10.52 -19.45
N HIS A 199 -10.45 -9.61 -20.36
CA HIS A 199 -10.90 -8.23 -20.26
C HIS A 199 -12.42 -8.28 -20.39
N LEU A 200 -13.15 -8.26 -19.29
CA LEU A 200 -14.61 -8.16 -19.33
C LEU A 200 -14.94 -6.87 -20.06
N PRO A 201 -15.76 -6.93 -21.15
CA PRO A 201 -16.15 -5.74 -21.86
C PRO A 201 -16.91 -4.85 -20.87
N TRP A 202 -16.33 -3.70 -20.67
CA TRP A 202 -16.81 -2.67 -19.81
C TRP A 202 -18.03 -2.02 -20.44
N THR A 203 -19.18 -2.17 -19.86
CA THR A 203 -20.26 -1.25 -20.14
C THR A 203 -19.89 0.06 -19.46
N GLN A 204 -19.45 1.04 -20.25
CA GLN A 204 -19.43 2.43 -19.80
C GLN A 204 -20.84 2.75 -19.30
N ALA A 205 -21.04 2.74 -17.98
CA ALA A 205 -22.17 3.45 -17.41
C ALA A 205 -21.95 4.92 -17.75
N ASP A 206 -22.94 5.52 -18.38
CA ASP A 206 -22.90 6.90 -18.83
C ASP A 206 -22.29 7.79 -17.75
N ASN A 207 -21.22 8.50 -18.14
CA ASN A 207 -20.50 9.43 -17.28
C ASN A 207 -21.45 10.53 -16.80
N ALA A 208 -22.09 10.30 -15.67
CA ALA A 208 -22.83 11.34 -14.98
C ALA A 208 -21.82 12.31 -14.35
N ALA A 209 -21.89 13.56 -14.81
CA ALA A 209 -21.22 14.75 -14.28
C ALA A 209 -19.67 14.72 -14.28
N HIS A 210 -19.09 14.83 -15.47
CA HIS A 210 -17.73 15.31 -15.64
C HIS A 210 -17.68 16.79 -15.21
N ASN A 211 -17.05 17.04 -14.06
CA ASN A 211 -16.61 18.40 -13.74
C ASN A 211 -15.22 18.59 -14.37
N PRO A 212 -15.05 19.37 -15.46
CA PRO A 212 -13.85 19.34 -16.29
C PRO A 212 -12.63 20.04 -15.69
N SER A 213 -12.64 20.41 -14.42
CA SER A 213 -11.70 21.41 -13.91
C SER A 213 -10.41 20.89 -13.30
N ILE A 214 -10.21 19.59 -13.07
CA ILE A 214 -8.92 19.06 -12.57
C ILE A 214 -8.68 17.67 -13.16
N VAL A 215 -7.97 17.60 -14.27
CA VAL A 215 -7.55 16.34 -14.88
C VAL A 215 -6.11 16.04 -14.47
N ALA A 216 -5.94 15.14 -13.53
CA ALA A 216 -4.62 14.70 -13.08
C ALA A 216 -4.04 13.62 -14.00
N ARG A 217 -2.73 13.63 -14.19
CA ARG A 217 -2.00 12.53 -14.84
C ARG A 217 -1.63 11.50 -13.79
N ALA A 218 -2.19 10.29 -13.89
CA ALA A 218 -1.96 9.25 -12.92
C ALA A 218 -1.84 7.86 -13.55
N GLY A 219 -1.40 6.87 -12.76
CA GLY A 219 -1.31 5.48 -13.18
C GLY A 219 -1.14 4.53 -12.02
N LEU A 220 -1.60 3.29 -12.22
CA LEU A 220 -1.48 2.21 -11.25
C LEU A 220 -0.15 1.47 -11.45
N LEU A 221 0.59 1.32 -10.37
CA LEU A 221 1.77 0.45 -10.32
C LEU A 221 1.44 -0.77 -9.46
N LEU A 222 1.58 -1.92 -10.05
CA LEU A 222 1.38 -3.17 -9.37
C LEU A 222 2.70 -3.85 -9.05
N ARG A 223 2.73 -4.56 -7.95
CA ARG A 223 3.73 -5.56 -7.70
C ARG A 223 3.04 -6.89 -7.45
N ASP A 224 3.37 -7.86 -8.28
CA ASP A 224 2.97 -9.26 -8.09
C ASP A 224 4.20 -10.17 -8.18
N ASN A 225 3.96 -11.47 -8.04
CA ASN A 225 5.08 -12.43 -8.00
C ASN A 225 5.50 -12.95 -9.38
N LEU A 226 4.86 -12.50 -10.47
CA LEU A 226 5.08 -13.02 -11.83
C LEU A 226 5.44 -11.92 -12.83
N LEU A 227 4.50 -11.07 -13.19
CA LEU A 227 4.64 -10.12 -14.30
C LEU A 227 5.19 -8.76 -13.87
N HIS A 228 4.87 -8.31 -12.65
CA HIS A 228 5.15 -6.95 -12.17
C HIS A 228 6.16 -6.88 -11.01
N ARG A 229 7.14 -7.82 -10.97
CA ARG A 229 8.07 -8.00 -9.83
C ARG A 229 8.86 -6.76 -9.41
N GLY A 230 9.14 -5.86 -10.30
CA GLY A 230 10.00 -4.70 -10.03
C GLY A 230 9.41 -3.39 -10.49
N GLN A 231 8.12 -3.30 -10.77
CA GLN A 231 7.52 -2.12 -11.37
C GLN A 231 7.57 -0.91 -10.40
N ILE A 232 7.20 -1.10 -9.15
CA ILE A 232 7.24 -0.06 -8.10
C ILE A 232 8.68 0.39 -7.86
N GLU A 233 9.64 -0.55 -7.64
CA GLU A 233 11.05 -0.22 -7.45
C GLU A 233 11.63 0.57 -8.63
N LYS A 234 11.31 0.16 -9.87
CA LYS A 234 11.76 0.84 -11.08
C LYS A 234 11.22 2.27 -11.17
N ALA A 235 9.95 2.48 -10.79
CA ALA A 235 9.32 3.79 -10.79
C ALA A 235 9.99 4.74 -9.78
N TYR A 236 10.20 4.29 -8.54
CA TYR A 236 10.95 5.05 -7.53
C TYR A 236 12.36 5.40 -8.03
N ARG A 237 13.11 4.43 -8.51
CA ARG A 237 14.48 4.67 -9.01
C ARG A 237 14.53 5.65 -10.16
N LYS A 238 13.54 5.59 -11.07
CA LYS A 238 13.44 6.53 -12.18
C LYS A 238 13.14 7.94 -11.68
N ALA A 239 12.17 8.09 -10.78
CA ALA A 239 11.78 9.37 -10.22
C ALA A 239 12.94 10.00 -9.41
N ILE A 240 13.58 9.24 -8.52
CA ILE A 240 14.76 9.67 -7.75
C ILE A 240 15.93 10.07 -8.70
N GLY A 241 16.16 9.30 -9.76
CA GLY A 241 17.21 9.61 -10.73
C GLY A 241 16.96 10.88 -11.53
N LEU A 242 15.70 11.27 -11.74
CA LEU A 242 15.27 12.47 -12.45
C LEU A 242 15.10 13.69 -11.54
N ALA A 243 15.09 13.50 -10.23
CA ALA A 243 14.94 14.56 -9.24
C ALA A 243 16.02 15.63 -9.39
N ARG A 244 15.63 16.90 -9.26
CA ARG A 244 16.53 18.06 -9.40
C ARG A 244 16.61 18.92 -8.15
N HIS A 245 15.57 18.94 -7.32
CA HIS A 245 15.46 19.88 -6.21
C HIS A 245 15.19 19.19 -4.88
N ASP A 246 14.13 18.41 -4.80
CA ASP A 246 13.65 17.89 -3.53
C ASP A 246 13.05 16.48 -3.65
N ILE A 247 13.36 15.62 -2.69
CA ILE A 247 12.79 14.29 -2.50
C ILE A 247 12.32 14.16 -1.08
N VAL A 248 11.04 13.90 -0.88
CA VAL A 248 10.45 13.57 0.42
C VAL A 248 9.84 12.18 0.34
N ILE A 249 10.25 11.28 1.21
CA ILE A 249 9.71 9.92 1.31
C ILE A 249 9.25 9.69 2.74
N ALA A 250 7.97 9.34 2.93
CA ALA A 250 7.46 8.81 4.18
C ALA A 250 7.20 7.31 4.05
N ASN A 251 7.81 6.51 4.91
CA ASN A 251 7.75 5.06 4.80
C ASN A 251 7.81 4.39 6.18
N ALA A 252 6.82 3.54 6.47
CA ALA A 252 6.72 2.84 7.75
C ALA A 252 7.92 1.92 8.01
N TYR A 253 8.22 1.06 7.03
CA TYR A 253 9.32 0.10 7.11
C TYR A 253 10.32 0.38 6.00
N PHE A 254 11.43 1.04 6.37
CA PHE A 254 12.41 1.53 5.42
C PHE A 254 13.72 0.74 5.50
N LEU A 255 13.82 -0.28 4.67
CA LEU A 255 15.04 -1.06 4.46
C LEU A 255 15.29 -1.23 2.97
N PRO A 256 15.62 -0.14 2.25
CA PRO A 256 15.72 -0.16 0.80
C PRO A 256 16.86 -1.03 0.31
N GLY A 257 16.61 -1.76 -0.76
CA GLY A 257 17.64 -2.51 -1.47
C GLY A 257 18.74 -1.61 -2.01
N ARG A 258 19.87 -2.24 -2.37
CA ARG A 258 21.06 -1.53 -2.84
C ARG A 258 20.76 -0.47 -3.91
N LYS A 259 19.88 -0.78 -4.86
CA LYS A 259 19.58 0.10 -6.00
C LYS A 259 18.86 1.39 -5.61
N ILE A 260 17.87 1.32 -4.70
CA ILE A 260 17.16 2.51 -4.20
C ILE A 260 18.11 3.30 -3.30
N ARG A 261 18.84 2.65 -2.40
CA ARG A 261 19.81 3.32 -1.53
C ARG A 261 20.86 4.10 -2.33
N GLN A 262 21.45 3.48 -3.36
CA GLN A 262 22.39 4.18 -4.24
C GLN A 262 21.74 5.33 -5.01
N ALA A 263 20.49 5.18 -5.44
CA ALA A 263 19.78 6.27 -6.13
C ALA A 263 19.60 7.50 -5.22
N LEU A 264 19.25 7.28 -3.93
CA LEU A 264 19.13 8.38 -2.94
C LEU A 264 20.47 9.04 -2.65
N ILE A 265 21.55 8.25 -2.45
CA ILE A 265 22.89 8.77 -2.25
C ILE A 265 23.36 9.61 -3.45
N HIS A 266 23.14 9.10 -4.66
CA HIS A 266 23.50 9.85 -5.88
C HIS A 266 22.63 11.11 -6.05
N ALA A 267 21.37 11.11 -5.64
CA ALA A 267 20.54 12.31 -5.68
C ALA A 267 21.07 13.37 -4.72
N ALA A 268 21.39 13.00 -3.47
CA ALA A 268 22.03 13.90 -2.50
C ALA A 268 23.36 14.42 -3.01
N GLY A 269 24.21 13.56 -3.62
CA GLY A 269 25.48 13.97 -4.24
C GLY A 269 25.33 14.91 -5.44
N ARG A 270 24.16 14.98 -6.09
CA ARG A 270 23.83 15.98 -7.11
C ARG A 270 23.33 17.31 -6.53
N GLY A 271 23.23 17.44 -5.20
CA GLY A 271 22.68 18.62 -4.53
C GLY A 271 21.15 18.59 -4.37
N VAL A 272 20.48 17.47 -4.64
CA VAL A 272 19.04 17.29 -4.38
C VAL A 272 18.84 17.15 -2.88
N ARG A 273 17.93 17.91 -2.28
CA ARG A 273 17.57 17.77 -0.87
C ARG A 273 16.76 16.50 -0.66
N VAL A 274 17.32 15.52 0.02
CA VAL A 274 16.66 14.23 0.28
C VAL A 274 16.25 14.11 1.74
N ARG A 275 14.95 13.99 1.99
CA ARG A 275 14.36 13.90 3.32
C ARG A 275 13.52 12.63 3.47
N LEU A 276 13.74 11.93 4.57
CA LEU A 276 13.02 10.71 4.91
C LEU A 276 12.24 10.90 6.20
N LEU A 277 10.94 10.61 6.19
CA LEU A 277 10.10 10.52 7.39
C LEU A 277 9.85 9.03 7.66
N LEU A 278 10.39 8.51 8.74
CA LEU A 278 10.41 7.10 9.06
C LEU A 278 9.76 6.82 10.41
N GLN A 279 9.33 5.57 10.64
CA GLN A 279 8.75 5.16 11.92
C GLN A 279 9.76 5.31 13.05
N GLY A 280 9.44 6.13 14.05
CA GLY A 280 10.28 6.39 15.21
C GLY A 280 9.92 5.52 16.43
N ARG A 281 8.66 5.06 16.54
CA ARG A 281 8.25 4.16 17.62
C ARG A 281 8.76 2.75 17.35
N TYR A 282 9.21 2.09 18.41
CA TYR A 282 9.63 0.70 18.37
C TYR A 282 8.38 -0.19 18.20
N GLU A 283 8.29 -0.91 17.11
CA GLU A 283 7.16 -1.80 16.80
C GLU A 283 7.64 -3.26 16.69
N TYR A 284 8.60 -3.51 15.81
CA TYR A 284 9.17 -4.83 15.58
C TYR A 284 10.69 -4.80 15.70
N PHE A 285 11.24 -5.65 16.57
CA PHE A 285 12.68 -5.75 16.82
C PHE A 285 13.53 -5.83 15.56
N MET A 286 13.23 -6.77 14.67
CA MET A 286 14.02 -6.99 13.45
C MET A 286 13.98 -5.80 12.50
N GLN A 287 12.83 -5.16 12.34
CA GLN A 287 12.68 -4.03 11.42
C GLN A 287 13.39 -2.80 11.98
N PHE A 288 13.25 -2.53 13.27
CA PHE A 288 13.88 -1.41 13.93
C PHE A 288 15.42 -1.51 13.86
N HIS A 289 16.00 -2.62 14.30
CA HIS A 289 17.46 -2.78 14.32
C HIS A 289 18.07 -2.96 12.94
N ALA A 290 17.43 -3.70 12.02
CA ALA A 290 17.96 -3.91 10.67
C ALA A 290 17.97 -2.64 9.80
N ALA A 291 17.12 -1.64 10.09
CA ALA A 291 17.12 -0.36 9.38
C ALA A 291 18.31 0.55 9.78
N ARG A 292 18.81 0.46 11.01
CA ARG A 292 19.83 1.36 11.57
C ARG A 292 21.15 1.42 10.78
N PRO A 293 21.74 0.31 10.31
CA PRO A 293 22.93 0.38 9.46
C PRO A 293 22.72 1.15 8.15
N VAL A 294 21.50 1.09 7.60
CA VAL A 294 21.14 1.84 6.39
C VAL A 294 21.05 3.34 6.67
N TYR A 295 20.53 3.74 7.83
CA TYR A 295 20.49 5.14 8.27
C TYR A 295 21.87 5.77 8.27
N GLY A 296 22.87 5.10 8.88
CA GLY A 296 24.25 5.61 8.94
C GLY A 296 24.85 5.92 7.57
N VAL A 297 24.60 5.04 6.59
CA VAL A 297 25.09 5.24 5.22
C VAL A 297 24.38 6.41 4.52
N LEU A 298 23.08 6.60 4.77
CA LEU A 298 22.30 7.69 4.17
C LEU A 298 22.63 9.04 4.82
N LEU A 299 22.72 9.09 6.15
CA LEU A 299 23.12 10.29 6.89
C LEU A 299 24.52 10.77 6.46
N ALA A 300 25.48 9.85 6.31
CA ALA A 300 26.83 10.17 5.83
C ALA A 300 26.83 10.73 4.38
N ALA A 301 25.81 10.44 3.60
CA ALA A 301 25.62 10.97 2.25
C ALA A 301 24.83 12.29 2.21
N GLY A 302 24.49 12.89 3.36
CA GLY A 302 23.73 14.13 3.45
C GLY A 302 22.21 13.97 3.32
N VAL A 303 21.68 12.76 3.47
CA VAL A 303 20.23 12.53 3.53
C VAL A 303 19.72 12.89 4.92
N GLU A 304 18.68 13.72 5.00
CA GLU A 304 18.01 14.09 6.24
C GLU A 304 17.02 12.98 6.65
N ILE A 305 17.08 12.52 7.90
CA ILE A 305 16.18 11.50 8.43
C ILE A 305 15.42 12.07 9.64
N HIS A 306 14.10 11.95 9.60
CA HIS A 306 13.17 12.33 10.66
C HIS A 306 12.44 11.10 11.17
N GLU A 307 12.41 10.88 12.46
CA GLU A 307 11.63 9.82 13.09
C GLU A 307 10.30 10.37 13.60
N TYR A 308 9.21 9.87 13.01
CA TYR A 308 7.85 10.20 13.42
C TYR A 308 7.56 9.65 14.82
N THR A 309 7.14 10.49 15.75
CA THR A 309 7.03 10.14 17.18
C THR A 309 5.63 10.35 17.76
N GLU A 310 4.77 11.11 17.09
CA GLU A 310 3.43 11.44 17.61
C GLU A 310 2.52 10.20 17.75
N SER A 311 2.55 9.32 16.76
CA SER A 311 1.81 8.06 16.74
C SER A 311 2.59 7.04 15.89
N PHE A 312 1.90 6.03 15.34
CA PHE A 312 2.50 5.14 14.34
C PHE A 312 2.49 5.78 12.96
N LEU A 313 3.63 5.76 12.29
CA LEU A 313 3.73 6.06 10.87
C LEU A 313 3.45 4.78 10.09
N HIS A 314 2.35 4.73 9.35
CA HIS A 314 2.06 3.62 8.46
C HIS A 314 2.08 4.02 6.98
N ALA A 315 2.42 5.27 6.66
CA ALA A 315 2.50 5.81 5.30
C ALA A 315 3.52 5.09 4.41
N LYS A 316 3.20 4.97 3.13
CA LYS A 316 4.06 4.52 2.05
C LYS A 316 3.89 5.46 0.87
N VAL A 317 4.44 6.65 1.02
CA VAL A 317 4.27 7.75 0.07
C VAL A 317 5.61 8.41 -0.26
N ALA A 318 5.67 9.03 -1.40
CA ALA A 318 6.81 9.88 -1.78
C ALA A 318 6.36 11.03 -2.65
N VAL A 319 7.08 12.15 -2.54
CA VAL A 319 6.91 13.32 -3.38
C VAL A 319 8.29 13.76 -3.86
N ILE A 320 8.38 14.10 -5.13
CA ILE A 320 9.61 14.56 -5.78
C ILE A 320 9.30 15.82 -6.58
N ASP A 321 10.10 16.86 -6.38
CA ASP A 321 10.04 18.13 -7.10
C ASP A 321 8.63 18.75 -7.13
N ALA A 322 7.92 18.73 -5.97
CA ALA A 322 6.51 19.12 -5.84
C ALA A 322 6.18 20.53 -6.35
N TYR A 323 7.13 21.46 -6.26
CA TYR A 323 6.95 22.88 -6.61
C TYR A 323 7.57 23.22 -7.98
N HIS A 324 7.97 22.21 -8.76
CA HIS A 324 8.67 22.38 -10.03
C HIS A 324 7.86 21.81 -11.21
N GLU A 325 8.39 21.93 -12.43
CA GLU A 325 7.69 21.60 -13.68
C GLU A 325 7.31 20.13 -13.83
N ARG A 326 8.01 19.22 -13.14
CA ARG A 326 7.82 17.77 -13.27
C ARG A 326 7.57 17.11 -11.92
N PRO A 327 6.48 17.48 -11.26
CA PRO A 327 6.14 16.89 -9.98
C PRO A 327 5.84 15.41 -10.16
N TRP A 328 6.25 14.62 -9.17
CA TRP A 328 5.93 13.21 -9.08
C TRP A 328 5.57 12.87 -7.65
N ALA A 329 4.42 12.22 -7.47
CA ALA A 329 4.00 11.73 -6.18
C ALA A 329 3.56 10.27 -6.29
N THR A 330 3.63 9.52 -5.20
CA THR A 330 3.06 8.19 -5.12
C THR A 330 2.44 7.94 -3.76
N VAL A 331 1.29 7.28 -3.77
CA VAL A 331 0.57 6.80 -2.58
C VAL A 331 0.22 5.35 -2.80
N GLY A 332 0.49 4.48 -1.82
CA GLY A 332 0.18 3.08 -1.96
C GLY A 332 0.48 2.22 -0.74
N SER A 333 0.55 0.92 -0.97
CA SER A 333 0.73 -0.07 0.07
C SER A 333 2.17 -0.55 0.24
N SER A 334 3.07 -0.23 -0.71
CA SER A 334 4.40 -0.82 -0.78
C SER A 334 5.41 -0.13 0.11
N ASN A 335 5.87 -0.80 1.15
CA ASN A 335 7.06 -0.38 1.87
C ASN A 335 8.31 -0.54 1.00
N LEU A 336 9.31 0.28 1.28
CA LEU A 336 10.64 0.15 0.69
C LEU A 336 11.50 -0.82 1.51
N ASP A 337 11.04 -2.06 1.62
CA ASP A 337 11.66 -3.16 2.34
C ASP A 337 11.62 -4.46 1.51
N PRO A 338 12.43 -5.48 1.85
CA PRO A 338 12.51 -6.70 1.08
C PRO A 338 11.23 -7.53 1.06
N LEU A 339 10.45 -7.53 2.14
CA LEU A 339 9.22 -8.32 2.23
C LEU A 339 8.18 -7.77 1.26
N SER A 340 7.96 -6.46 1.31
CA SER A 340 7.04 -5.77 0.39
C SER A 340 7.51 -5.88 -1.06
N LEU A 341 8.79 -5.57 -1.32
CA LEU A 341 9.30 -5.52 -2.70
C LEU A 341 9.61 -6.90 -3.32
N LEU A 342 9.60 -8.00 -2.56
CA LEU A 342 9.93 -9.34 -3.07
C LEU A 342 8.82 -10.37 -2.89
N MET A 343 7.94 -10.22 -1.91
CA MET A 343 7.02 -11.29 -1.51
C MET A 343 5.55 -10.88 -1.46
N ALA A 344 5.22 -9.62 -1.20
CA ALA A 344 3.85 -9.17 -1.11
C ALA A 344 3.24 -8.79 -2.48
N ARG A 345 1.92 -8.85 -2.60
CA ARG A 345 1.17 -8.19 -3.65
C ARG A 345 0.90 -6.77 -3.21
N GLU A 346 1.42 -5.80 -3.95
CA GLU A 346 1.33 -4.39 -3.62
C GLU A 346 0.69 -3.59 -4.76
N ALA A 347 0.17 -2.42 -4.42
CA ALA A 347 -0.35 -1.46 -5.38
C ALA A 347 0.00 -0.03 -4.93
N ASN A 348 0.49 0.77 -5.85
CA ASN A 348 0.74 2.19 -5.68
C ASN A 348 0.07 2.96 -6.81
N VAL A 349 -0.52 4.09 -6.50
CA VAL A 349 -0.90 5.09 -7.51
C VAL A 349 0.25 6.09 -7.62
N VAL A 350 0.65 6.37 -8.84
CA VAL A 350 1.58 7.47 -9.16
C VAL A 350 0.78 8.61 -9.74
N VAL A 351 1.07 9.82 -9.28
CA VAL A 351 0.39 11.06 -9.70
C VAL A 351 1.44 12.06 -10.16
N ALA A 352 1.31 12.54 -11.38
CA ALA A 352 2.15 13.58 -11.96
C ALA A 352 1.33 14.88 -12.10
N ASP A 353 0.91 15.41 -10.95
CA ASP A 353 0.06 16.60 -10.83
C ASP A 353 0.60 17.53 -9.75
N GLY A 354 0.71 18.82 -10.06
CA GLY A 354 1.30 19.80 -9.18
C GLY A 354 0.47 20.06 -7.91
N PRO A 355 -0.82 20.35 -8.00
CA PRO A 355 -1.69 20.52 -6.84
C PRO A 355 -1.66 19.35 -5.87
N PHE A 356 -1.78 18.11 -6.37
CA PHE A 356 -1.70 16.90 -5.57
C PHE A 356 -0.33 16.73 -4.88
N ALA A 357 0.75 16.89 -5.65
CA ALA A 357 2.11 16.78 -5.12
C ALA A 357 2.38 17.83 -4.02
N LYS A 358 1.93 19.08 -4.21
CA LYS A 358 2.05 20.16 -3.22
C LYS A 358 1.23 19.89 -1.96
N GLN A 359 0.03 19.31 -2.09
CA GLN A 359 -0.81 18.94 -0.94
C GLN A 359 -0.10 17.89 -0.08
N LEU A 360 0.35 16.79 -0.70
CA LEU A 360 1.06 15.73 0.00
C LEU A 360 2.38 16.23 0.60
N HIS A 361 3.16 17.03 -0.16
CA HIS A 361 4.42 17.61 0.32
C HIS A 361 4.21 18.45 1.58
N ARG A 362 3.24 19.39 1.58
CA ARG A 362 2.95 20.26 2.74
C ARG A 362 2.61 19.44 3.98
N ARG A 363 1.81 18.38 3.81
CA ARG A 363 1.45 17.51 4.94
C ARG A 363 2.65 16.77 5.51
N LEU A 364 3.52 16.24 4.64
CA LEU A 364 4.75 15.55 5.08
C LEU A 364 5.73 16.53 5.74
N GLU A 365 5.85 17.74 5.24
CA GLU A 365 6.67 18.79 5.83
C GLU A 365 6.16 19.18 7.22
N GLN A 366 4.85 19.36 7.38
CA GLN A 366 4.23 19.57 8.68
C GLN A 366 4.57 18.43 9.67
N ALA A 367 4.48 17.18 9.24
CA ALA A 367 4.84 16.03 10.07
C ALA A 367 6.32 16.03 10.45
N MET A 368 7.22 16.40 9.53
CA MET A 368 8.65 16.51 9.82
C MET A 368 8.96 17.61 10.83
N VAL A 369 8.28 18.76 10.75
CA VAL A 369 8.55 19.90 11.62
C VAL A 369 7.95 19.73 13.01
N PHE A 370 6.70 19.27 13.11
CA PHE A 370 5.94 19.31 14.35
C PHE A 370 5.71 17.95 15.01
N GLU A 371 5.84 16.84 14.25
CA GLU A 371 5.41 15.50 14.68
C GLU A 371 6.56 14.49 14.67
N SER A 372 7.80 14.95 14.44
CA SER A 372 8.96 14.07 14.31
C SER A 372 10.21 14.65 14.98
N LYS A 373 11.23 13.79 15.16
CA LYS A 373 12.54 14.17 15.64
C LYS A 373 13.58 13.96 14.54
N PRO A 374 14.35 14.99 14.15
CA PRO A 374 15.46 14.82 13.23
C PRO A 374 16.57 13.98 13.87
N ILE A 375 17.19 13.11 13.08
CA ILE A 375 18.36 12.33 13.51
C ILE A 375 19.63 13.10 13.13
N ALA A 376 20.36 13.59 14.12
CA ALA A 376 21.67 14.19 13.90
C ALA A 376 22.70 13.11 13.53
N ALA A 377 23.44 13.31 12.43
CA ALA A 377 24.43 12.34 11.94
C ALA A 377 25.53 12.06 12.99
N ALA A 378 25.98 13.09 13.71
CA ALA A 378 26.97 12.97 14.77
C ALA A 378 26.47 12.09 15.93
N GLU A 379 25.29 12.39 16.48
CA GLU A 379 24.68 11.61 17.56
C GLU A 379 24.44 10.15 17.15
N PHE A 380 24.07 9.96 15.91
CA PHE A 380 23.85 8.62 15.37
C PHE A 380 25.16 7.83 15.25
N ALA A 381 26.28 8.49 14.92
CA ALA A 381 27.61 7.88 14.86
C ALA A 381 28.16 7.52 16.24
N ASP A 382 27.84 8.32 17.29
CA ASP A 382 28.34 8.14 18.66
C ASP A 382 27.56 7.12 19.50
N ARG A 383 26.61 6.41 18.90
CA ARG A 383 25.85 5.36 19.58
C ARG A 383 26.76 4.27 20.18
N PRO A 384 26.36 3.68 21.33
CA PRO A 384 27.13 2.63 21.99
C PRO A 384 27.50 1.48 21.06
N ARG A 385 28.71 0.95 21.16
CA ARG A 385 29.22 -0.12 20.30
C ARG A 385 28.35 -1.37 20.34
N TYR A 386 27.76 -1.71 21.49
CA TYR A 386 26.87 -2.88 21.61
C TYR A 386 25.57 -2.72 20.79
N GLN A 387 25.00 -1.51 20.77
CA GLN A 387 23.82 -1.22 19.94
C GLN A 387 24.15 -1.35 18.45
N ARG A 388 25.29 -0.81 18.03
CA ARG A 388 25.78 -0.93 16.66
C ARG A 388 26.01 -2.39 16.27
N ALA A 389 26.57 -3.21 17.16
CA ALA A 389 26.77 -4.64 16.93
C ALA A 389 25.42 -5.36 16.78
N LEU A 390 24.44 -5.05 17.64
CA LEU A 390 23.08 -5.60 17.57
C LEU A 390 22.39 -5.24 16.25
N ASP A 391 22.48 -3.98 15.82
CA ASP A 391 21.93 -3.50 14.56
C ASP A 391 22.54 -4.25 13.35
N TRP A 392 23.85 -4.45 13.35
CA TRP A 392 24.53 -5.20 12.28
C TRP A 392 24.21 -6.69 12.30
N MET A 393 24.02 -7.31 13.47
CA MET A 393 23.57 -8.70 13.59
C MET A 393 22.13 -8.86 13.03
N ALA A 394 21.22 -7.97 13.42
CA ALA A 394 19.85 -7.99 12.90
C ALA A 394 19.82 -7.80 11.37
N TYR A 395 20.60 -6.85 10.85
CA TYR A 395 20.74 -6.64 9.41
C TYR A 395 21.33 -7.87 8.69
N GLY A 396 22.37 -8.46 9.24
CA GLY A 396 23.02 -9.67 8.72
C GLY A 396 22.07 -10.87 8.70
N LEU A 397 21.32 -11.08 9.79
CA LEU A 397 20.32 -12.15 9.88
C LEU A 397 19.21 -11.97 8.83
N MET A 398 18.69 -10.74 8.70
CA MET A 398 17.67 -10.47 7.68
C MET A 398 18.20 -10.74 6.27
N ARG A 399 19.42 -10.32 5.96
CA ARG A 399 20.05 -10.61 4.65
C ARG A 399 20.26 -12.10 4.43
N PHE A 400 20.64 -12.84 5.46
CA PHE A 400 20.82 -14.30 5.38
C PHE A 400 19.49 -15.00 5.09
N VAL A 401 18.40 -14.64 5.79
CA VAL A 401 17.05 -15.18 5.52
C VAL A 401 16.62 -14.88 4.08
N LEU A 402 16.88 -13.66 3.58
CA LEU A 402 16.58 -13.31 2.19
C LEU A 402 17.41 -14.12 1.19
N PHE A 403 18.68 -14.37 1.48
CA PHE A 403 19.55 -15.20 0.64
C PHE A 403 19.02 -16.63 0.55
N LEU A 404 18.58 -17.23 1.67
CA LEU A 404 17.97 -18.57 1.69
C LEU A 404 16.69 -18.65 0.85
N THR A 405 15.96 -17.55 0.69
CA THR A 405 14.78 -17.48 -0.20
C THR A 405 15.14 -17.34 -1.69
N GLY A 406 16.42 -17.38 -2.04
CA GLY A 406 16.92 -17.24 -3.41
C GLY A 406 16.83 -15.82 -3.98
N LYS A 407 16.69 -14.80 -3.11
CA LYS A 407 16.51 -13.42 -3.53
C LYS A 407 17.72 -12.57 -3.13
N ARG A 408 18.41 -12.00 -4.12
CA ARG A 408 19.49 -11.01 -3.90
C ARG A 408 18.86 -9.63 -3.71
N TYR A 409 19.07 -9.04 -2.54
CA TYR A 409 18.53 -7.73 -2.15
C TYR A 409 19.65 -6.71 -1.89
#